data_618ae027d47ad8bf9642d77bcc492477
#
_entry.id   618ae027d47ad8bf9642d77bcc492477
#
_cell.length_a   1.000
_cell.length_b   1.000
_cell.length_c   1.000
_cell.angle_alpha   90.00
_cell.angle_beta   90.00
_cell.angle_gamma   90.00
#
_symmetry.space_group_name_H-M   'P 1'
#
loop_
_entity.id
_entity.type
_entity.pdbx_description
1 polymer ?
#
loop_
_entity_poly.entity_id
_entity_poly.type
_entity_poly.pdbx_seq_one_letter_code
_entity_poly.pdbx_strand_id
1 'polypeptide(L)'
;MILATFIALFFSLSAYTDIQGREDQPLSVPHLKKSVMEAKNVPALLDAEDVPFTTIGCVNWSAYPYKPEAQFRIAHADSLIFIHYRVSEECVAALATDGGAVFKDACCEFFIMPADDGIYYNFETNCIGSLLLEEGIGKGALRSAAPKQVLSLVRRWASLGTQTFSLRQEPTTWELTLIIPVEAFFHHQLTSLSGRTMRANFYKCGNGLCQRHYLSWQPIRTPNPDFHQSAYFGTLMYQP
;
A
#
# COMPACT_ATOMS: atom_id res chain seq x y z
N MET A 1 -13.30 64.62 16.21
CA MET A 1 -13.93 63.60 15.37
C MET A 1 -12.80 62.67 14.91
N ILE A 2 -12.62 61.55 15.56
CA ILE A 2 -11.60 60.54 15.22
C ILE A 2 -12.35 59.36 14.61
N LEU A 3 -12.07 59.11 13.33
CA LEU A 3 -12.67 58.00 12.56
C LEU A 3 -11.84 56.76 12.83
N ALA A 4 -12.37 55.79 13.53
CA ALA A 4 -11.75 54.50 13.75
C ALA A 4 -12.09 53.55 12.61
N THR A 5 -11.07 53.16 11.81
CA THR A 5 -11.21 52.18 10.73
C THR A 5 -11.11 50.78 11.32
N PHE A 6 -12.21 50.02 11.31
CA PHE A 6 -12.22 48.60 11.62
C PHE A 6 -11.69 47.80 10.39
N ILE A 7 -10.53 47.19 10.52
CA ILE A 7 -10.04 46.19 9.56
C ILE A 7 -10.58 44.85 10.03
N ALA A 8 -11.53 44.28 9.28
CA ALA A 8 -12.01 42.92 9.48
C ALA A 8 -11.04 41.94 8.86
N LEU A 9 -10.34 41.17 9.71
CA LEU A 9 -9.56 39.99 9.26
C LEU A 9 -10.55 38.87 8.90
N PHE A 10 -10.76 38.64 7.63
CA PHE A 10 -11.32 37.37 7.13
C PHE A 10 -10.23 36.34 7.03
N PHE A 11 -9.98 35.52 8.07
CA PHE A 11 -9.23 34.30 7.96
C PHE A 11 -10.14 33.24 7.35
N SER A 12 -9.72 32.73 6.21
CA SER A 12 -10.44 31.72 5.43
C SER A 12 -10.59 30.41 6.21
N LEU A 13 -11.81 30.02 6.53
CA LEU A 13 -12.22 28.73 7.09
C LEU A 13 -12.21 27.60 6.04
N SER A 14 -11.61 27.86 4.85
CA SER A 14 -11.70 26.95 3.69
C SER A 14 -10.73 25.78 3.70
N ALA A 15 -9.71 25.78 4.58
CA ALA A 15 -8.69 24.70 4.59
C ALA A 15 -9.03 23.54 5.54
N TYR A 16 -10.04 23.68 6.38
CA TYR A 16 -10.36 22.64 7.40
C TYR A 16 -11.42 21.62 6.97
N THR A 17 -12.16 21.93 5.90
CA THR A 17 -13.25 21.06 5.42
C THR A 17 -12.80 19.99 4.41
N ASP A 18 -11.58 20.08 3.86
CA ASP A 18 -11.11 19.17 2.81
C ASP A 18 -10.51 17.86 3.36
N ILE A 19 -10.22 17.81 4.67
CA ILE A 19 -9.62 16.62 5.32
C ILE A 19 -10.69 15.65 5.85
N GLN A 20 -11.88 16.14 6.21
CA GLN A 20 -12.95 15.27 6.75
C GLN A 20 -13.81 14.59 5.69
N GLY A 21 -13.76 15.01 4.42
CA GLY A 21 -14.62 14.48 3.35
C GLY A 21 -14.02 13.29 2.58
N ARG A 22 -12.76 12.89 2.85
CA ARG A 22 -12.09 11.79 2.13
C ARG A 22 -12.04 10.47 2.89
N GLU A 23 -12.46 10.46 4.17
CA GLU A 23 -12.22 9.32 5.06
C GLU A 23 -13.07 8.06 4.77
N ASP A 24 -14.13 8.13 3.94
CA ASP A 24 -15.08 7.02 3.78
C ASP A 24 -15.47 6.67 2.32
N GLN A 25 -14.80 7.21 1.31
CA GLN A 25 -15.13 6.79 -0.06
C GLN A 25 -14.45 5.46 -0.41
N PRO A 26 -15.23 4.40 -0.67
CA PRO A 26 -14.68 3.13 -1.11
C PRO A 26 -13.86 3.28 -2.39
N LEU A 27 -12.71 2.61 -2.46
CA LEU A 27 -11.95 2.51 -3.70
C LEU A 27 -12.55 1.41 -4.57
N SER A 28 -13.01 1.78 -5.76
CA SER A 28 -13.46 0.84 -6.77
C SER A 28 -12.26 0.08 -7.34
N VAL A 29 -12.30 -1.25 -7.30
CA VAL A 29 -11.31 -2.14 -7.90
C VAL A 29 -11.92 -2.71 -9.19
N PRO A 30 -11.50 -2.23 -10.38
CA PRO A 30 -12.11 -2.64 -11.62
C PRO A 30 -11.85 -4.10 -11.94
N HIS A 31 -12.85 -4.76 -12.55
CA HIS A 31 -12.74 -6.10 -13.09
C HIS A 31 -12.18 -6.05 -14.52
N LEU A 32 -11.07 -6.71 -14.76
CA LEU A 32 -10.43 -6.78 -16.05
C LEU A 32 -10.86 -8.02 -16.82
N LYS A 33 -11.31 -7.85 -18.05
CA LYS A 33 -11.64 -8.96 -18.95
C LYS A 33 -10.42 -9.75 -19.42
N LYS A 34 -9.25 -9.13 -19.37
CA LYS A 34 -7.97 -9.73 -19.72
C LYS A 34 -7.14 -9.91 -18.46
N SER A 35 -6.33 -10.95 -18.45
CA SER A 35 -5.34 -11.19 -17.40
C SER A 35 -3.97 -11.42 -18.00
N VAL A 36 -2.93 -11.18 -17.21
CA VAL A 36 -1.54 -11.50 -17.53
C VAL A 36 -0.99 -12.43 -16.48
N MET A 37 -0.09 -13.32 -16.90
CA MET A 37 0.53 -14.29 -15.99
C MET A 37 1.92 -13.85 -15.50
N GLU A 38 2.54 -12.90 -16.18
CA GLU A 38 3.84 -12.35 -15.80
C GLU A 38 3.68 -10.95 -15.21
N ALA A 39 4.20 -10.76 -13.98
CA ALA A 39 4.04 -9.52 -13.25
C ALA A 39 4.64 -8.31 -13.99
N LYS A 40 5.69 -8.49 -14.82
CA LYS A 40 6.26 -7.42 -15.65
C LYS A 40 5.28 -6.81 -16.66
N ASN A 41 4.21 -7.53 -17.03
CA ASN A 41 3.20 -7.08 -17.99
C ASN A 41 2.03 -6.35 -17.33
N VAL A 42 1.96 -6.32 -15.99
CA VAL A 42 0.88 -5.67 -15.24
C VAL A 42 0.79 -4.16 -15.54
N PRO A 43 1.90 -3.39 -15.61
CA PRO A 43 1.80 -1.96 -15.93
C PRO A 43 1.09 -1.71 -17.28
N ALA A 44 1.50 -2.42 -18.32
CA ALA A 44 0.89 -2.28 -19.65
C ALA A 44 -0.58 -2.72 -19.69
N LEU A 45 -0.95 -3.76 -18.93
CA LEU A 45 -2.35 -4.18 -18.78
C LEU A 45 -3.18 -3.06 -18.14
N LEU A 46 -2.71 -2.50 -17.02
CA LEU A 46 -3.43 -1.47 -16.29
C LEU A 46 -3.48 -0.12 -17.05
N ASP A 47 -2.46 0.16 -17.90
CA ASP A 47 -2.49 1.30 -18.82
C ASP A 47 -3.56 1.12 -19.91
N ALA A 48 -3.66 -0.07 -20.48
CA ALA A 48 -4.62 -0.37 -21.55
C ALA A 48 -6.09 -0.36 -21.06
N GLU A 49 -6.31 -0.52 -19.78
CA GLU A 49 -7.63 -0.51 -19.12
C GLU A 49 -7.88 0.81 -18.36
N ASP A 50 -7.04 1.85 -18.58
CA ASP A 50 -7.14 3.18 -17.95
C ASP A 50 -7.29 3.16 -16.42
N VAL A 51 -6.65 2.19 -15.73
CA VAL A 51 -6.71 2.09 -14.27
C VAL A 51 -5.89 3.20 -13.63
N PRO A 52 -6.49 4.14 -12.88
CA PRO A 52 -5.81 5.30 -12.35
C PRO A 52 -4.90 4.97 -11.17
N PHE A 53 -3.85 5.77 -10.98
CA PHE A 53 -3.05 5.74 -9.76
C PHE A 53 -3.76 6.45 -8.61
N THR A 54 -3.61 5.88 -7.42
CA THR A 54 -4.04 6.44 -6.14
C THR A 54 -2.80 6.75 -5.30
N THR A 55 -2.79 7.90 -4.64
CA THR A 55 -1.63 8.34 -3.85
C THR A 55 -1.61 7.67 -2.46
N ILE A 56 -0.43 7.21 -2.03
CA ILE A 56 -0.13 6.85 -0.64
C ILE A 56 0.49 8.09 -0.01
N GLY A 57 -0.34 8.95 0.60
CA GLY A 57 0.08 10.32 0.90
C GLY A 57 -0.16 10.82 2.32
N CYS A 58 -0.76 9.99 3.21
CA CYS A 58 -1.00 10.38 4.59
C CYS A 58 0.30 10.28 5.41
N VAL A 59 0.80 11.44 5.87
CA VAL A 59 1.87 11.53 6.87
C VAL A 59 1.22 11.50 8.25
N ASN A 60 1.13 10.32 8.85
CA ASN A 60 0.37 10.12 10.08
C ASN A 60 1.10 10.62 11.35
N TRP A 61 2.45 10.66 11.31
CA TRP A 61 3.27 10.96 12.49
C TRP A 61 4.26 12.08 12.16
N SER A 62 4.08 13.23 12.79
CA SER A 62 4.89 14.45 12.57
C SER A 62 6.38 14.28 12.88
N ALA A 63 6.76 13.28 13.68
CA ALA A 63 8.16 12.93 13.93
C ALA A 63 8.86 12.34 12.70
N TYR A 64 8.11 11.94 11.67
CA TYR A 64 8.61 11.34 10.43
C TYR A 64 8.02 12.08 9.22
N PRO A 65 8.43 13.34 8.98
CA PRO A 65 7.77 14.22 8.03
C PRO A 65 8.15 13.95 6.56
N TYR A 66 9.18 13.14 6.30
CA TYR A 66 9.58 12.84 4.93
C TYR A 66 8.45 12.12 4.18
N LYS A 67 8.14 12.65 3.00
CA LYS A 67 7.05 12.19 2.16
C LYS A 67 7.57 11.96 0.75
N PRO A 68 8.06 10.75 0.43
CA PRO A 68 8.34 10.36 -0.95
C PRO A 68 7.07 10.38 -1.79
N GLU A 69 7.22 10.53 -3.10
CA GLU A 69 6.11 10.30 -4.01
C GLU A 69 5.84 8.79 -4.09
N ALA A 70 4.68 8.36 -3.61
CA ALA A 70 4.29 6.97 -3.62
C ALA A 70 2.84 6.83 -4.08
N GLN A 71 2.63 5.96 -5.05
CA GLN A 71 1.34 5.72 -5.67
C GLN A 71 1.15 4.23 -5.91
N PHE A 72 -0.10 3.80 -5.92
CA PHE A 72 -0.50 2.45 -6.33
C PHE A 72 -1.70 2.52 -7.26
N ARG A 73 -1.89 1.46 -8.04
CA ARG A 73 -3.15 1.16 -8.71
C ARG A 73 -3.45 -0.32 -8.57
N ILE A 74 -4.74 -0.65 -8.54
CA ILE A 74 -5.22 -2.00 -8.27
C ILE A 74 -6.38 -2.33 -9.20
N ALA A 75 -6.39 -3.57 -9.68
CA ALA A 75 -7.49 -4.18 -10.44
C ALA A 75 -7.57 -5.67 -10.13
N HIS A 76 -8.59 -6.35 -10.62
CA HIS A 76 -8.70 -7.80 -10.47
C HIS A 76 -9.22 -8.49 -11.74
N ALA A 77 -8.96 -9.79 -11.85
CA ALA A 77 -9.59 -10.67 -12.82
C ALA A 77 -10.01 -11.93 -12.07
N ASP A 78 -11.25 -11.94 -11.59
CA ASP A 78 -11.88 -12.98 -10.78
C ASP A 78 -11.05 -13.45 -9.57
N SER A 79 -10.07 -14.32 -9.80
CA SER A 79 -9.22 -14.92 -8.76
C SER A 79 -7.83 -14.30 -8.62
N LEU A 80 -7.53 -13.22 -9.37
CA LEU A 80 -6.23 -12.56 -9.37
C LEU A 80 -6.37 -11.09 -9.01
N ILE A 81 -5.58 -10.61 -8.05
CA ILE A 81 -5.40 -9.17 -7.78
C ILE A 81 -4.12 -8.72 -8.50
N PHE A 82 -4.20 -7.62 -9.24
CA PHE A 82 -3.08 -6.93 -9.86
C PHE A 82 -2.79 -5.65 -9.11
N ILE A 83 -1.58 -5.48 -8.61
CA ILE A 83 -1.13 -4.24 -7.97
C ILE A 83 0.12 -3.74 -8.68
N HIS A 84 0.15 -2.43 -8.93
CA HIS A 84 1.31 -1.74 -9.45
C HIS A 84 1.61 -0.53 -8.57
N TYR A 85 2.81 -0.49 -7.99
CA TYR A 85 3.34 0.64 -7.24
C TYR A 85 4.33 1.42 -8.11
N ARG A 86 4.31 2.75 -7.95
CA ARG A 86 5.32 3.67 -8.48
C ARG A 86 5.78 4.58 -7.36
N VAL A 87 7.09 4.64 -7.14
CA VAL A 87 7.70 5.39 -6.02
C VAL A 87 8.88 6.20 -6.53
N SER A 88 8.98 7.48 -6.07
CA SER A 88 10.16 8.31 -6.24
C SER A 88 10.63 8.79 -4.86
N GLU A 89 11.86 8.45 -4.49
CA GLU A 89 12.43 8.74 -3.18
C GLU A 89 13.94 9.03 -3.23
N GLU A 90 14.47 9.72 -2.21
CA GLU A 90 15.86 10.22 -2.16
C GLU A 90 16.88 9.16 -1.78
N CYS A 91 16.45 8.08 -1.16
CA CYS A 91 17.32 6.97 -0.83
C CYS A 91 16.59 5.63 -0.93
N VAL A 92 17.31 4.61 -1.41
CA VAL A 92 16.80 3.24 -1.54
C VAL A 92 17.81 2.24 -0.99
N ALA A 93 17.30 1.16 -0.40
CA ALA A 93 18.06 -0.02 -0.01
C ALA A 93 17.19 -1.25 -0.17
N ALA A 94 17.81 -2.39 -0.44
CA ALA A 94 17.14 -3.68 -0.49
C ALA A 94 18.10 -4.77 0.02
N LEU A 95 18.03 -5.07 1.29
CA LEU A 95 18.91 -6.02 1.98
C LEU A 95 18.17 -7.31 2.35
N ALA A 96 16.87 -7.22 2.62
CA ALA A 96 16.06 -8.34 3.04
C ALA A 96 15.69 -9.24 1.85
N THR A 97 15.62 -10.54 2.10
CA THR A 97 15.10 -11.55 1.21
C THR A 97 13.71 -12.01 1.69
N ASP A 98 13.07 -12.92 0.95
CA ASP A 98 11.73 -13.44 1.29
C ASP A 98 11.65 -13.92 2.75
N GLY A 99 10.58 -13.52 3.44
CA GLY A 99 10.33 -13.78 4.85
C GLY A 99 11.18 -12.95 5.81
N GLY A 100 12.05 -12.09 5.31
CA GLY A 100 12.89 -11.19 6.12
C GLY A 100 12.21 -9.86 6.42
N ALA A 101 12.96 -8.96 7.10
CA ALA A 101 12.47 -7.67 7.55
C ALA A 101 12.45 -6.63 6.41
N VAL A 102 11.66 -6.88 5.36
CA VAL A 102 11.56 -6.05 4.14
C VAL A 102 11.11 -4.61 4.43
N PHE A 103 10.36 -4.38 5.53
CA PHE A 103 9.95 -3.06 6.00
C PHE A 103 11.11 -2.15 6.42
N LYS A 104 12.32 -2.68 6.57
CA LYS A 104 13.54 -1.88 6.79
C LYS A 104 14.10 -1.29 5.50
N ASP A 105 13.80 -1.90 4.38
CA ASP A 105 14.20 -1.48 3.04
C ASP A 105 13.24 -0.41 2.47
N ALA A 106 13.45 0.00 1.22
CA ALA A 106 12.46 0.72 0.44
C ALA A 106 11.27 -0.22 0.17
N CYS A 107 10.17 -0.06 0.91
CA CYS A 107 9.08 -1.04 0.98
C CYS A 107 7.73 -0.42 0.66
N CYS A 108 6.91 -1.15 -0.12
CA CYS A 108 5.48 -0.93 -0.26
C CYS A 108 4.70 -2.11 0.34
N GLU A 109 3.57 -1.79 0.97
CA GLU A 109 2.81 -2.81 1.68
C GLU A 109 1.32 -2.74 1.30
N PHE A 110 0.69 -3.90 1.23
CA PHE A 110 -0.74 -4.07 1.05
C PHE A 110 -1.28 -4.94 2.18
N PHE A 111 -2.05 -4.31 3.08
CA PHE A 111 -2.74 -5.02 4.15
C PHE A 111 -4.21 -5.16 3.77
N ILE A 112 -4.75 -6.38 3.85
CA ILE A 112 -6.12 -6.68 3.42
C ILE A 112 -6.80 -7.68 4.35
N MET A 113 -8.03 -7.37 4.72
CA MET A 113 -8.94 -8.20 5.49
C MET A 113 -10.08 -8.66 4.57
N PRO A 114 -10.06 -9.92 4.11
CA PRO A 114 -11.00 -10.42 3.11
C PRO A 114 -12.38 -10.77 3.66
N ALA A 115 -12.49 -10.96 4.98
CA ALA A 115 -13.72 -11.24 5.71
C ALA A 115 -13.81 -10.37 6.97
N ASP A 116 -15.00 -10.21 7.54
CA ASP A 116 -15.20 -9.43 8.77
C ASP A 116 -14.99 -10.32 10.02
N ASP A 117 -13.83 -10.94 10.11
CA ASP A 117 -13.43 -11.84 11.21
C ASP A 117 -12.21 -11.33 12.00
N GLY A 118 -11.70 -10.13 11.62
CA GLY A 118 -10.52 -9.51 12.22
C GLY A 118 -9.19 -10.04 11.71
N ILE A 119 -9.16 -11.08 10.88
CA ILE A 119 -7.95 -11.65 10.32
C ILE A 119 -7.59 -10.92 9.02
N TYR A 120 -6.40 -10.37 8.96
CA TYR A 120 -5.88 -9.70 7.77
C TYR A 120 -4.49 -10.22 7.39
N TYR A 121 -4.15 -10.00 6.13
CA TYR A 121 -2.86 -10.34 5.52
C TYR A 121 -2.05 -9.07 5.33
N ASN A 122 -0.73 -9.16 5.56
CA ASN A 122 0.25 -8.13 5.19
C ASN A 122 1.16 -8.65 4.09
N PHE A 123 0.99 -8.11 2.90
CA PHE A 123 1.92 -8.29 1.79
C PHE A 123 2.91 -7.13 1.82
N GLU A 124 4.06 -7.31 2.47
CA GLU A 124 5.13 -6.32 2.56
C GLU A 124 6.20 -6.67 1.53
N THR A 125 6.47 -5.76 0.59
CA THR A 125 7.36 -6.06 -0.52
C THR A 125 8.36 -4.94 -0.73
N ASN A 126 9.66 -5.25 -0.71
CA ASN A 126 10.68 -4.24 -0.96
C ASN A 126 10.87 -3.97 -2.47
N CYS A 127 11.68 -2.95 -2.79
CA CYS A 127 11.88 -2.45 -4.15
C CYS A 127 12.58 -3.42 -5.12
N ILE A 128 12.98 -4.61 -4.66
CA ILE A 128 13.49 -5.71 -5.50
C ILE A 128 12.54 -6.92 -5.54
N GLY A 129 11.36 -6.80 -4.92
CA GLY A 129 10.34 -7.84 -4.93
C GLY A 129 10.48 -8.90 -3.85
N SER A 130 11.38 -8.76 -2.85
CA SER A 130 11.38 -9.64 -1.69
C SER A 130 10.11 -9.41 -0.86
N LEU A 131 9.44 -10.49 -0.47
CA LEU A 131 8.11 -10.48 0.16
C LEU A 131 8.15 -11.08 1.56
N LEU A 132 7.57 -10.36 2.52
CA LEU A 132 7.07 -10.89 3.78
C LEU A 132 5.55 -10.97 3.67
N LEU A 133 4.99 -12.15 3.89
CA LEU A 133 3.54 -12.39 3.94
C LEU A 133 3.20 -13.09 5.25
N GLU A 134 2.32 -12.47 6.00
CA GLU A 134 1.78 -13.05 7.24
C GLU A 134 0.27 -12.84 7.27
N GLU A 135 -0.42 -13.62 8.11
CA GLU A 135 -1.84 -13.44 8.43
C GLU A 135 -2.05 -13.43 9.94
N GLY A 136 -3.14 -12.86 10.39
CA GLY A 136 -3.55 -12.87 11.80
C GLY A 136 -4.20 -11.57 12.25
N ILE A 137 -4.37 -11.46 13.58
CA ILE A 137 -4.98 -10.31 14.24
C ILE A 137 -3.87 -9.48 14.88
N GLY A 138 -3.93 -8.15 14.72
CA GLY A 138 -2.99 -7.23 15.37
C GLY A 138 -1.53 -7.47 14.94
N LYS A 139 -0.61 -7.39 15.89
CA LYS A 139 0.84 -7.40 15.66
C LYS A 139 1.55 -8.48 16.48
N GLY A 140 2.70 -8.94 16.01
CA GLY A 140 3.60 -9.83 16.74
C GLY A 140 3.10 -11.27 16.82
N ALA A 141 3.08 -11.88 18.02
CA ALA A 141 2.84 -13.30 18.23
C ALA A 141 1.46 -13.84 17.78
N LEU A 142 0.54 -12.93 17.43
CA LEU A 142 -0.79 -13.29 16.90
C LEU A 142 -0.79 -13.45 15.38
N ARG A 143 0.39 -13.43 14.74
CA ARG A 143 0.54 -13.54 13.30
C ARG A 143 1.28 -14.81 12.91
N SER A 144 0.85 -15.40 11.81
CA SER A 144 1.42 -16.61 11.22
C SER A 144 2.06 -16.28 9.88
N ALA A 145 3.34 -16.61 9.72
CA ALA A 145 4.02 -16.44 8.44
C ALA A 145 3.49 -17.42 7.39
N ALA A 146 3.35 -16.95 6.16
CA ALA A 146 2.93 -17.78 5.05
C ALA A 146 3.94 -18.90 4.78
N PRO A 147 3.48 -20.13 4.51
CA PRO A 147 4.34 -21.20 4.00
C PRO A 147 5.05 -20.78 2.72
N LYS A 148 6.25 -21.30 2.48
CA LYS A 148 7.04 -20.98 1.25
C LYS A 148 6.27 -21.23 -0.04
N GLN A 149 5.43 -22.27 -0.07
CA GLN A 149 4.57 -22.59 -1.21
C GLN A 149 3.58 -21.47 -1.50
N VAL A 150 3.02 -20.83 -0.46
CA VAL A 150 2.10 -19.69 -0.60
C VAL A 150 2.85 -18.45 -1.08
N LEU A 151 4.03 -18.15 -0.52
CA LEU A 151 4.88 -17.05 -1.00
C LEU A 151 5.18 -17.16 -2.49
N SER A 152 5.42 -18.37 -3.00
CA SER A 152 5.72 -18.63 -4.41
C SER A 152 4.51 -18.43 -5.35
N LEU A 153 3.29 -18.42 -4.85
CA LEU A 153 2.09 -18.11 -5.64
C LEU A 153 2.03 -16.64 -6.03
N VAL A 154 2.58 -15.73 -5.20
CA VAL A 154 2.60 -14.29 -5.47
C VAL A 154 3.69 -14.00 -6.51
N ARG A 155 3.27 -13.69 -7.73
CA ARG A 155 4.18 -13.32 -8.81
C ARG A 155 4.56 -11.86 -8.67
N ARG A 156 5.83 -11.54 -8.84
CA ARG A 156 6.40 -10.23 -8.55
C ARG A 156 7.36 -9.80 -9.66
N TRP A 157 7.39 -8.50 -9.92
CA TRP A 157 8.39 -7.86 -10.76
C TRP A 157 8.76 -6.51 -10.17
N ALA A 158 10.05 -6.18 -10.22
CA ALA A 158 10.59 -4.93 -9.73
C ALA A 158 11.54 -4.32 -10.76
N SER A 159 11.44 -3.00 -10.99
CA SER A 159 12.26 -2.30 -11.99
C SER A 159 13.74 -2.23 -11.62
N LEU A 160 14.06 -2.32 -10.31
CA LEU A 160 15.45 -2.34 -9.82
C LEU A 160 16.09 -3.73 -9.85
N GLY A 161 15.39 -4.73 -10.42
CA GLY A 161 15.86 -6.11 -10.49
C GLY A 161 15.59 -6.88 -9.20
N THR A 162 16.33 -7.98 -8.97
CA THR A 162 16.09 -8.93 -7.87
C THR A 162 17.31 -9.12 -6.96
N GLN A 163 18.40 -8.38 -7.22
CA GLN A 163 19.62 -8.49 -6.43
C GLN A 163 19.61 -7.52 -5.26
N THR A 164 19.98 -7.99 -4.09
CA THR A 164 20.14 -7.13 -2.90
C THR A 164 21.21 -6.07 -3.12
N PHE A 165 21.00 -4.89 -2.55
CA PHE A 165 21.97 -3.80 -2.60
C PHE A 165 21.90 -2.95 -1.32
N SER A 166 23.07 -2.38 -0.97
CA SER A 166 23.21 -1.48 0.17
C SER A 166 22.55 -0.12 -0.10
N LEU A 167 22.40 0.66 0.94
CA LEU A 167 21.84 2.01 0.88
C LEU A 167 22.51 2.86 -0.21
N ARG A 168 21.69 3.40 -1.12
CA ARG A 168 22.03 4.38 -2.12
C ARG A 168 21.35 5.69 -1.76
N GLN A 169 22.11 6.78 -1.68
CA GLN A 169 21.61 8.12 -1.38
C GLN A 169 21.57 8.94 -2.68
N GLU A 170 20.62 8.61 -3.52
CA GLU A 170 20.38 9.27 -4.79
C GLU A 170 18.89 9.23 -5.14
N PRO A 171 18.33 10.29 -5.75
CA PRO A 171 16.96 10.27 -6.22
C PRO A 171 16.70 9.07 -7.13
N THR A 172 15.78 8.23 -6.75
CA THR A 172 15.49 6.97 -7.45
C THR A 172 13.98 6.83 -7.67
N THR A 173 13.58 6.61 -8.92
CA THR A 173 12.21 6.19 -9.24
C THR A 173 12.22 4.70 -9.52
N TRP A 174 11.30 3.97 -8.89
CA TRP A 174 11.18 2.53 -9.05
C TRP A 174 9.72 2.08 -9.12
N GLU A 175 9.52 0.93 -9.72
CA GLU A 175 8.21 0.30 -9.88
C GLU A 175 8.25 -1.12 -9.34
N LEU A 176 7.13 -1.54 -8.76
CA LEU A 176 6.92 -2.89 -8.23
C LEU A 176 5.53 -3.35 -8.66
N THR A 177 5.42 -4.57 -9.16
CA THR A 177 4.14 -5.19 -9.49
C THR A 177 3.95 -6.52 -8.81
N LEU A 178 2.71 -6.76 -8.39
CA LEU A 178 2.28 -8.00 -7.76
C LEU A 178 1.09 -8.57 -8.53
N ILE A 179 1.09 -9.90 -8.71
CA ILE A 179 -0.10 -10.68 -9.04
C ILE A 179 -0.35 -11.60 -7.85
N ILE A 180 -1.43 -11.35 -7.13
CA ILE A 180 -1.82 -12.08 -5.92
C ILE A 180 -3.02 -12.95 -6.25
N PRO A 181 -2.87 -14.28 -6.33
CA PRO A 181 -4.00 -15.17 -6.50
C PRO A 181 -4.78 -15.35 -5.21
N VAL A 182 -6.07 -15.69 -5.30
CA VAL A 182 -6.92 -15.90 -4.11
C VAL A 182 -6.41 -17.00 -3.20
N GLU A 183 -5.64 -17.95 -3.71
CA GLU A 183 -4.98 -19.02 -2.95
C GLU A 183 -3.87 -18.50 -2.02
N ALA A 184 -3.39 -17.27 -2.23
CA ALA A 184 -2.45 -16.63 -1.31
C ALA A 184 -3.11 -16.23 0.03
N PHE A 185 -4.44 -16.21 0.10
CA PHE A 185 -5.20 -16.03 1.33
C PHE A 185 -5.38 -17.36 2.06
N PHE A 186 -4.26 -17.94 2.50
CA PHE A 186 -4.13 -19.33 2.94
C PHE A 186 -4.93 -19.71 4.21
N HIS A 187 -5.48 -18.74 4.93
CA HIS A 187 -6.44 -18.95 6.03
C HIS A 187 -7.89 -18.96 5.52
N HIS A 188 -8.17 -18.27 4.41
CA HIS A 188 -9.51 -18.11 3.85
C HIS A 188 -9.67 -18.91 2.56
N GLN A 189 -10.85 -19.50 2.36
CA GLN A 189 -11.20 -20.20 1.11
C GLN A 189 -11.92 -19.22 0.17
N LEU A 190 -11.14 -18.39 -0.54
CA LEU A 190 -11.68 -17.51 -1.56
C LEU A 190 -11.66 -18.18 -2.93
N THR A 191 -12.74 -18.09 -3.67
CA THR A 191 -12.85 -18.63 -5.04
C THR A 191 -12.96 -17.52 -6.09
N SER A 192 -13.48 -16.35 -5.70
CA SER A 192 -13.63 -15.19 -6.57
C SER A 192 -13.58 -13.91 -5.75
N LEU A 193 -13.13 -12.84 -6.38
CA LEU A 193 -13.10 -11.47 -5.86
C LEU A 193 -14.33 -10.66 -6.33
N SER A 194 -14.92 -11.04 -7.47
CA SER A 194 -16.00 -10.32 -8.14
C SER A 194 -17.19 -10.04 -7.19
N GLY A 195 -17.59 -8.77 -7.13
CA GLY A 195 -18.68 -8.29 -6.29
C GLY A 195 -18.40 -8.24 -4.78
N ARG A 196 -17.16 -8.55 -4.35
CA ARG A 196 -16.81 -8.52 -2.92
C ARG A 196 -16.45 -7.11 -2.46
N THR A 197 -16.73 -6.88 -1.18
CA THR A 197 -16.23 -5.73 -0.44
C THR A 197 -15.25 -6.23 0.62
N MET A 198 -14.04 -5.65 0.65
CA MET A 198 -12.99 -6.00 1.60
C MET A 198 -12.43 -4.75 2.23
N ARG A 199 -11.82 -4.89 3.41
CA ARG A 199 -11.12 -3.78 4.05
C ARG A 199 -9.62 -3.90 3.82
N ALA A 200 -8.96 -2.76 3.53
CA ALA A 200 -7.53 -2.76 3.22
C ALA A 200 -6.87 -1.40 3.50
N ASN A 201 -5.55 -1.41 3.56
CA ASN A 201 -4.76 -0.18 3.46
C ASN A 201 -3.49 -0.43 2.65
N PHE A 202 -2.94 0.63 2.10
CA PHE A 202 -1.68 0.62 1.35
C PHE A 202 -0.68 1.51 2.06
N TYR A 203 0.58 1.06 2.11
CA TYR A 203 1.61 1.76 2.83
C TYR A 203 2.88 1.90 2.01
N LYS A 204 3.65 2.94 2.35
CA LYS A 204 5.04 3.13 1.93
C LYS A 204 5.88 3.39 3.17
N CYS A 205 6.90 2.59 3.35
CA CYS A 205 7.83 2.77 4.45
C CYS A 205 9.29 2.58 4.05
N GLY A 206 10.16 2.93 4.97
CA GLY A 206 11.59 2.78 4.87
C GLY A 206 12.24 2.95 6.24
N ASN A 207 12.06 1.92 7.12
CA ASN A 207 12.49 2.02 8.51
C ASN A 207 14.01 2.11 8.68
N GLY A 208 14.78 1.57 7.74
CA GLY A 208 16.25 1.57 7.72
C GLY A 208 16.86 2.57 6.74
N LEU A 209 16.05 3.37 6.04
CA LEU A 209 16.53 4.33 5.07
C LEU A 209 17.05 5.61 5.74
N CYS A 210 17.79 6.43 4.97
CA CYS A 210 18.38 7.69 5.45
C CYS A 210 17.31 8.69 5.94
N GLN A 211 16.12 8.67 5.35
CA GLN A 211 14.96 9.42 5.78
C GLN A 211 13.85 8.45 6.14
N ARG A 212 13.80 8.03 7.41
CA ARG A 212 12.76 7.13 7.90
C ARG A 212 11.40 7.74 7.71
N HIS A 213 10.45 6.96 7.15
CA HIS A 213 9.11 7.43 6.84
C HIS A 213 8.07 6.31 6.91
N TYR A 214 6.81 6.73 7.08
CA TYR A 214 5.66 5.85 7.25
C TYR A 214 4.44 6.54 6.64
N LEU A 215 4.11 6.22 5.39
CA LEU A 215 2.95 6.77 4.71
C LEU A 215 1.85 5.72 4.60
N SER A 216 0.60 6.17 4.58
CA SER A 216 -0.55 5.32 4.30
C SER A 216 -1.48 5.94 3.25
N TRP A 217 -2.30 5.11 2.64
CA TRP A 217 -3.43 5.54 1.80
C TRP A 217 -4.56 6.09 2.68
N GLN A 218 -5.02 5.31 3.65
CA GLN A 218 -5.99 5.77 4.67
C GLN A 218 -5.25 6.21 5.93
N PRO A 219 -5.68 7.31 6.57
CA PRO A 219 -4.99 7.87 7.72
C PRO A 219 -5.07 6.97 8.94
N ILE A 220 -3.98 6.95 9.74
CA ILE A 220 -3.88 6.23 11.00
C ILE A 220 -3.73 7.24 12.14
N ARG A 221 -4.46 7.04 13.24
CA ARG A 221 -4.46 7.93 14.40
C ARG A 221 -3.96 7.21 15.65
N THR A 222 -2.69 6.78 15.61
CA THR A 222 -2.00 6.17 16.76
C THR A 222 -0.85 7.08 17.21
N PRO A 223 -0.44 7.02 18.49
CA PRO A 223 0.64 7.86 19.02
C PRO A 223 2.00 7.58 18.36
N ASN A 224 2.25 6.34 17.95
CA ASN A 224 3.50 5.89 17.35
C ASN A 224 3.23 5.16 16.05
N PRO A 225 4.22 5.09 15.11
CA PRO A 225 4.08 4.36 13.86
C PRO A 225 3.70 2.90 14.06
N ASP A 226 2.53 2.54 13.56
CA ASP A 226 2.01 1.18 13.59
C ASP A 226 0.97 0.98 12.47
N PHE A 227 1.32 0.18 11.47
CA PHE A 227 0.43 -0.16 10.35
C PHE A 227 -0.54 -1.31 10.67
N HIS A 228 -0.26 -2.08 11.73
CA HIS A 228 -1.09 -3.21 12.16
C HIS A 228 -2.36 -2.76 12.90
N GLN A 229 -3.10 -1.83 12.29
CA GLN A 229 -4.28 -1.15 12.83
C GLN A 229 -5.47 -1.31 11.88
N SER A 230 -6.09 -2.49 11.87
CA SER A 230 -7.19 -2.82 10.94
C SER A 230 -8.43 -1.92 11.10
N ALA A 231 -8.59 -1.25 12.25
CA ALA A 231 -9.64 -0.26 12.47
C ALA A 231 -9.56 0.92 11.49
N TYR A 232 -8.36 1.22 10.96
CA TYR A 232 -8.12 2.31 10.01
C TYR A 232 -8.02 1.83 8.55
N PHE A 233 -8.41 0.60 8.26
CA PHE A 233 -8.49 0.14 6.87
C PHE A 233 -9.66 0.82 6.15
N GLY A 234 -9.41 1.28 4.94
CA GLY A 234 -10.45 1.72 4.02
C GLY A 234 -11.18 0.56 3.36
N THR A 235 -12.09 0.88 2.48
CA THR A 235 -12.93 -0.10 1.78
C THR A 235 -12.51 -0.26 0.33
N LEU A 236 -12.29 -1.49 -0.12
CA LEU A 236 -12.14 -1.87 -1.52
C LEU A 236 -13.43 -2.52 -2.00
N MET A 237 -13.98 -2.04 -3.12
CA MET A 237 -15.14 -2.64 -3.79
C MET A 237 -14.69 -3.28 -5.10
N TYR A 238 -14.58 -4.61 -5.10
CA TYR A 238 -14.25 -5.38 -6.29
C TYR A 238 -15.45 -5.43 -7.22
N GLN A 239 -15.32 -4.84 -8.40
CA GLN A 239 -16.43 -4.77 -9.38
C GLN A 239 -16.77 -6.16 -9.90
N PRO A 240 -18.06 -6.41 -10.29
CA PRO A 240 -18.48 -7.68 -10.88
C PRO A 240 -17.79 -8.02 -12.20
#